data_17217fb41518a06e2b621d206f9b1bd7
#
_entry.id   17217fb41518a06e2b621d206f9b1bd7
#
_cell.length_a   1.000
_cell.length_b   1.000
_cell.length_c   1.000
_cell.angle_alpha   90.00
_cell.angle_beta   90.00
_cell.angle_gamma   90.00
#
_symmetry.space_group_name_H-M   'P 1'
#
loop_
_entity.id
_entity.type
_entity.pdbx_description
1 polymer ?
#
loop_
_entity_poly.entity_id
_entity_poly.type
_entity_poly.pdbx_seq_one_letter_code
_entity_poly.pdbx_strand_id
1 'polypeptide(L)'
;MDAKDKKIATDLCYEIIREVGMAIRPYVGKPESGEKVKMGADGTPTSLIDIIAEEKVINILKNAPVLSYIVSEEIGELKLGKGTKRSIVLTQELRRDDIDEDEKPKFIFLVDPVDGTSNAIKEIPAFGISIAVANVPEGRVATLNDVELGFISNFGNGNFFEAEKGKGCWLNNEEVHPSNTVNISDITLGGFTKSGTSAASKLVDNARRMRVLGSVVLEISYVASGRYDAFIDLRGSRIIDIAASKLILEEAGGIITDKYGEKLNNKLSIHEKTIVIAANNNILHKQMIDILNDNQTDFIGKIGIASRIDQDRPILFTAQLVDFLLTNGREVVIETRVAQKLQELKENPKLDKIIKKTIKQYPELSEILEYINFKIDYKQLACDINEFDCDMAIVLGGDGTLLRAQRKMKPETPIFGINMGTVGFLTEIEAKDAFKALDEVLRGNYYKEKRSKLVVSHENHQYTAMNEVVIMTNKPAKMQHFQIKVDGEIIEEVRADGLIVSTPSGSTAYAMSAGGPIVDPKVGGFIIIPICPYKLSARPFIVSDNSEITVKLLKKGKTAVFVMDGQRNEEAEYEEEIKFKKSDKNVYLIRTSTKYFYKKVKDKLN
;
A
#
# COMPACT_ATOMS: atom_id res chain seq x y z
N MET A 1 -26.91 -23.86 20.06
CA MET A 1 -28.35 -23.56 20.33
C MET A 1 -29.15 -24.84 20.09
N ASP A 2 -30.11 -25.19 21.01
CA ASP A 2 -30.96 -26.35 20.77
C ASP A 2 -32.09 -26.04 19.77
N ALA A 3 -32.81 -27.09 19.27
CA ALA A 3 -33.83 -26.92 18.25
C ALA A 3 -35.05 -26.06 18.69
N LYS A 4 -35.42 -26.10 19.98
CA LYS A 4 -36.51 -25.30 20.53
C LYS A 4 -36.11 -23.83 20.62
N ASP A 5 -34.92 -23.57 21.11
CA ASP A 5 -34.38 -22.23 21.26
C ASP A 5 -34.16 -21.59 19.88
N LYS A 6 -33.66 -22.35 18.90
CA LYS A 6 -33.54 -21.87 17.50
C LYS A 6 -34.88 -21.45 16.92
N LYS A 7 -35.92 -22.26 17.13
CA LYS A 7 -37.25 -21.92 16.65
C LYS A 7 -37.78 -20.61 17.27
N ILE A 8 -37.60 -20.43 18.58
CA ILE A 8 -38.02 -19.19 19.28
C ILE A 8 -37.26 -17.98 18.69
N ALA A 9 -35.93 -18.10 18.52
CA ALA A 9 -35.10 -17.02 17.96
C ALA A 9 -35.50 -16.69 16.53
N THR A 10 -35.73 -17.69 15.68
CA THR A 10 -36.17 -17.53 14.28
C THR A 10 -37.53 -16.85 14.19
N ASP A 11 -38.51 -17.31 15.00
CA ASP A 11 -39.86 -16.71 15.02
C ASP A 11 -39.81 -15.23 15.44
N LEU A 12 -38.96 -14.88 16.42
CA LEU A 12 -38.75 -13.49 16.83
C LEU A 12 -38.08 -12.66 15.71
N CYS A 13 -37.09 -13.20 15.00
CA CYS A 13 -36.45 -12.49 13.87
C CYS A 13 -37.47 -12.20 12.76
N TYR A 14 -38.30 -13.15 12.38
CA TYR A 14 -39.35 -12.94 11.37
C TYR A 14 -40.36 -11.88 11.81
N GLU A 15 -40.78 -11.90 13.08
CA GLU A 15 -41.67 -10.89 13.63
C GLU A 15 -41.04 -9.49 13.59
N ILE A 16 -39.76 -9.36 14.02
CA ILE A 16 -39.02 -8.11 14.01
C ILE A 16 -38.93 -7.56 12.58
N ILE A 17 -38.50 -8.37 11.62
CA ILE A 17 -38.34 -7.95 10.21
C ILE A 17 -39.65 -7.44 9.64
N ARG A 18 -40.75 -8.17 9.88
CA ARG A 18 -42.09 -7.79 9.40
C ARG A 18 -42.54 -6.47 10.00
N GLU A 19 -42.47 -6.33 11.33
CA GLU A 19 -42.98 -5.16 12.05
C GLU A 19 -42.14 -3.91 11.79
N VAL A 20 -40.80 -4.05 11.69
CA VAL A 20 -39.91 -2.96 11.32
C VAL A 20 -40.21 -2.51 9.89
N GLY A 21 -40.29 -3.43 8.93
CA GLY A 21 -40.59 -3.11 7.54
C GLY A 21 -41.91 -2.36 7.35
N MET A 22 -42.96 -2.79 8.08
CA MET A 22 -44.24 -2.08 8.09
C MET A 22 -44.15 -0.69 8.71
N ALA A 23 -43.40 -0.54 9.80
CA ALA A 23 -43.29 0.71 10.56
C ALA A 23 -42.52 1.78 9.79
N ILE A 24 -41.42 1.41 9.09
CA ILE A 24 -40.60 2.38 8.35
C ILE A 24 -41.16 2.74 6.97
N ARG A 25 -42.01 1.88 6.38
CA ARG A 25 -42.55 2.07 5.03
C ARG A 25 -43.15 3.46 4.77
N PRO A 26 -43.97 4.05 5.71
CA PRO A 26 -44.53 5.39 5.53
C PRO A 26 -43.49 6.53 5.49
N TYR A 27 -42.25 6.25 5.91
CA TYR A 27 -41.17 7.25 6.04
C TYR A 27 -40.11 7.15 4.93
N VAL A 28 -40.12 6.09 4.12
CA VAL A 28 -39.19 5.95 2.98
C VAL A 28 -39.43 7.04 1.97
N GLY A 29 -38.36 7.67 1.47
CA GLY A 29 -38.41 8.74 0.49
C GLY A 29 -38.85 10.11 1.04
N LYS A 30 -39.04 10.25 2.35
CA LYS A 30 -39.49 11.50 2.96
C LYS A 30 -38.35 12.26 3.62
N PRO A 31 -38.18 13.58 3.35
CA PRO A 31 -37.13 14.39 3.96
C PRO A 31 -37.13 14.40 5.48
N GLU A 32 -38.30 14.44 6.11
CA GLU A 32 -38.47 14.41 7.56
C GLU A 32 -37.91 13.16 8.23
N SER A 33 -37.81 12.04 7.50
CA SER A 33 -37.22 10.79 7.99
C SER A 33 -35.76 10.91 8.35
N GLY A 34 -35.05 11.87 7.72
CA GLY A 34 -33.63 12.17 7.96
C GLY A 34 -33.39 13.16 9.08
N GLU A 35 -34.42 13.72 9.73
CA GLU A 35 -34.26 14.63 10.86
C GLU A 35 -33.46 13.97 11.98
N LYS A 36 -32.42 14.66 12.47
CA LYS A 36 -31.60 14.16 13.58
C LYS A 36 -32.26 14.46 14.89
N VAL A 37 -32.70 13.42 15.62
CA VAL A 37 -33.53 13.52 16.83
C VAL A 37 -32.69 13.42 18.10
N LYS A 38 -31.71 12.53 18.13
CA LYS A 38 -30.85 12.29 19.31
C LYS A 38 -29.48 11.79 18.86
N MET A 39 -28.56 11.60 19.80
CA MET A 39 -27.30 10.88 19.59
C MET A 39 -27.52 9.40 19.91
N GLY A 40 -27.06 8.53 19.04
CA GLY A 40 -27.03 7.09 19.24
C GLY A 40 -25.97 6.66 20.25
N ALA A 41 -26.05 5.42 20.71
CA ALA A 41 -25.09 4.85 21.65
C ALA A 41 -23.69 4.69 21.06
N ASP A 42 -23.59 4.60 19.74
CA ASP A 42 -22.32 4.57 18.99
C ASP A 42 -21.68 5.96 18.81
N GLY A 43 -22.37 7.04 19.25
CA GLY A 43 -21.90 8.42 19.14
C GLY A 43 -22.23 9.10 17.81
N THR A 44 -23.05 8.50 16.95
CA THR A 44 -23.55 9.11 15.70
C THR A 44 -24.94 9.75 15.87
N PRO A 45 -25.31 10.78 15.06
CA PRO A 45 -26.64 11.36 15.13
C PRO A 45 -27.70 10.44 14.54
N THR A 46 -28.67 10.01 15.36
CA THR A 46 -29.80 9.14 15.01
C THR A 46 -30.87 9.85 14.21
N SER A 47 -31.33 9.26 13.11
CA SER A 47 -32.45 9.76 12.30
C SER A 47 -33.80 9.31 12.84
N LEU A 48 -34.86 10.01 12.46
CA LEU A 48 -36.24 9.64 12.87
C LEU A 48 -36.60 8.20 12.45
N ILE A 49 -36.22 7.80 11.22
CA ILE A 49 -36.54 6.46 10.69
C ILE A 49 -35.83 5.35 11.52
N ASP A 50 -34.60 5.59 12.00
CA ASP A 50 -33.84 4.66 12.82
C ASP A 50 -34.49 4.48 14.18
N ILE A 51 -34.99 5.57 14.80
CA ILE A 51 -35.71 5.52 16.07
C ILE A 51 -36.99 4.68 15.95
N ILE A 52 -37.77 4.93 14.89
CA ILE A 52 -39.03 4.19 14.65
C ILE A 52 -38.75 2.70 14.48
N ALA A 53 -37.73 2.36 13.74
CA ALA A 53 -37.31 0.97 13.51
C ALA A 53 -36.88 0.30 14.83
N GLU A 54 -36.00 0.96 15.59
CA GLU A 54 -35.45 0.44 16.82
C GLU A 54 -36.53 0.25 17.92
N GLU A 55 -37.48 1.19 18.06
CA GLU A 55 -38.60 1.05 19.00
C GLU A 55 -39.42 -0.23 18.75
N LYS A 56 -39.57 -0.64 17.47
CA LYS A 56 -40.25 -1.90 17.14
C LYS A 56 -39.45 -3.11 17.60
N VAL A 57 -38.15 -3.13 17.35
CA VAL A 57 -37.28 -4.21 17.83
C VAL A 57 -37.35 -4.36 19.34
N ILE A 58 -37.22 -3.25 20.07
CA ILE A 58 -37.26 -3.24 21.53
C ILE A 58 -38.61 -3.75 22.06
N ASN A 59 -39.72 -3.28 21.48
CA ASN A 59 -41.06 -3.67 21.94
C ASN A 59 -41.33 -5.18 21.76
N ILE A 60 -40.85 -5.78 20.66
CA ILE A 60 -40.97 -7.22 20.42
C ILE A 60 -40.13 -8.00 21.44
N LEU A 61 -38.84 -7.63 21.59
CA LEU A 61 -37.93 -8.33 22.51
C LEU A 61 -38.34 -8.16 24.00
N LYS A 62 -38.91 -7.02 24.40
CA LYS A 62 -39.49 -6.84 25.76
C LYS A 62 -40.59 -7.82 26.06
N ASN A 63 -41.40 -8.19 25.07
CA ASN A 63 -42.52 -9.11 25.20
C ASN A 63 -42.14 -10.56 24.90
N ALA A 64 -40.91 -10.83 24.51
CA ALA A 64 -40.42 -12.16 24.17
C ALA A 64 -40.51 -13.12 25.38
N PRO A 65 -40.83 -14.41 25.16
CA PRO A 65 -40.97 -15.40 26.23
C PRO A 65 -39.65 -15.77 26.91
N VAL A 66 -38.53 -15.30 26.39
CA VAL A 66 -37.17 -15.59 26.85
C VAL A 66 -36.38 -14.30 27.06
N LEU A 67 -35.46 -14.34 28.02
CA LEU A 67 -34.50 -13.26 28.23
C LEU A 67 -33.42 -13.30 27.15
N SER A 68 -33.04 -12.14 26.63
CA SER A 68 -31.99 -11.97 25.67
C SER A 68 -31.20 -10.67 25.88
N TYR A 69 -29.97 -10.65 25.44
CA TYR A 69 -29.24 -9.41 25.20
C TYR A 69 -29.56 -8.88 23.80
N ILE A 70 -29.63 -7.58 23.66
CA ILE A 70 -29.61 -6.90 22.36
C ILE A 70 -28.40 -5.99 22.30
N VAL A 71 -27.76 -5.97 21.16
CA VAL A 71 -26.68 -5.03 20.77
C VAL A 71 -27.18 -4.30 19.52
N SER A 72 -27.47 -3.00 19.66
CA SER A 72 -28.02 -2.16 18.58
C SER A 72 -27.31 -0.81 18.54
N GLU A 73 -27.24 -0.19 17.34
CA GLU A 73 -26.52 1.06 17.08
C GLU A 73 -27.02 2.22 17.94
N GLU A 74 -28.34 2.38 18.04
CA GLU A 74 -28.96 3.57 18.59
C GLU A 74 -29.16 3.51 20.11
N ILE A 75 -29.36 2.32 20.66
CA ILE A 75 -29.64 2.12 22.08
C ILE A 75 -28.49 1.47 22.85
N GLY A 76 -27.53 0.86 22.15
CA GLY A 76 -26.40 0.18 22.77
C GLY A 76 -26.72 -1.25 23.17
N GLU A 77 -26.30 -1.64 24.36
CA GLU A 77 -26.40 -3.00 24.90
C GLU A 77 -27.43 -3.07 26.02
N LEU A 78 -28.49 -3.85 25.84
CA LEU A 78 -29.58 -4.00 26.82
C LEU A 78 -29.93 -5.47 27.07
N LYS A 79 -30.50 -5.76 28.25
CA LYS A 79 -31.15 -7.03 28.59
C LYS A 79 -32.67 -6.86 28.52
N LEU A 80 -33.34 -7.66 27.70
CA LEU A 80 -34.77 -7.57 27.42
C LEU A 80 -35.43 -8.95 27.51
N GLY A 81 -36.72 -8.96 27.88
CA GLY A 81 -37.59 -10.14 27.93
C GLY A 81 -38.74 -9.97 28.90
N LYS A 82 -39.72 -10.89 28.86
CA LYS A 82 -40.91 -10.86 29.72
C LYS A 82 -40.51 -10.95 31.20
N GLY A 83 -40.92 -9.95 31.98
CA GLY A 83 -40.61 -9.87 33.41
C GLY A 83 -39.39 -8.99 33.76
N THR A 84 -38.65 -8.46 32.80
CA THR A 84 -37.57 -7.49 33.08
C THR A 84 -38.15 -6.18 33.63
N LYS A 85 -37.91 -5.91 34.93
CA LYS A 85 -38.41 -4.68 35.62
C LYS A 85 -37.59 -3.44 35.29
N ARG A 86 -36.36 -3.59 34.77
CA ARG A 86 -35.44 -2.50 34.34
C ARG A 86 -34.61 -2.97 33.17
N SER A 87 -34.44 -2.12 32.16
CA SER A 87 -33.37 -2.25 31.16
C SER A 87 -32.07 -1.85 31.83
N ILE A 88 -31.09 -2.74 31.84
CA ILE A 88 -29.74 -2.48 32.34
C ILE A 88 -28.87 -2.25 31.11
N VAL A 89 -28.21 -1.08 31.02
CA VAL A 89 -27.20 -0.80 30.02
C VAL A 89 -25.94 -1.56 30.44
N LEU A 90 -25.52 -2.51 29.64
CA LEU A 90 -24.29 -3.27 29.85
C LEU A 90 -23.17 -2.56 29.10
N THR A 91 -22.34 -1.84 29.81
CA THR A 91 -21.17 -1.13 29.23
C THR A 91 -19.92 -1.98 29.16
N GLN A 92 -19.89 -3.18 29.73
CA GLN A 92 -18.72 -4.07 29.75
C GLN A 92 -19.12 -5.55 29.77
N GLU A 93 -18.49 -6.32 28.90
CA GLU A 93 -18.39 -7.79 28.85
C GLU A 93 -19.64 -8.61 29.14
N LEU A 94 -20.32 -9.10 28.11
CA LEU A 94 -21.40 -10.07 28.18
C LEU A 94 -20.84 -11.42 28.71
N ARG A 95 -20.78 -11.59 30.04
CA ARG A 95 -20.40 -12.84 30.72
C ARG A 95 -21.60 -13.47 31.37
N ARG A 96 -21.68 -14.81 31.30
CA ARG A 96 -22.77 -15.59 31.93
C ARG A 96 -22.65 -15.65 33.45
N ASP A 97 -21.44 -15.48 33.99
CA ASP A 97 -21.14 -15.79 35.42
C ASP A 97 -21.63 -14.74 36.44
N ASP A 98 -22.05 -13.56 35.96
CA ASP A 98 -22.50 -12.46 36.85
C ASP A 98 -24.01 -12.37 37.08
N ILE A 99 -24.79 -13.42 36.71
CA ILE A 99 -26.24 -13.38 36.71
C ILE A 99 -26.81 -14.60 37.44
N ASP A 100 -27.84 -14.37 38.29
CA ASP A 100 -28.61 -15.44 38.94
C ASP A 100 -29.11 -16.47 37.93
N GLU A 101 -29.07 -17.79 38.26
CA GLU A 101 -29.37 -18.86 37.31
C GLU A 101 -30.76 -18.74 36.67
N ASP A 102 -31.75 -18.21 37.42
CA ASP A 102 -33.11 -17.99 36.93
C ASP A 102 -33.26 -16.77 35.99
N GLU A 103 -32.24 -15.93 35.86
CA GLU A 103 -32.24 -14.71 35.05
C GLU A 103 -31.24 -14.69 33.88
N LYS A 104 -30.68 -15.83 33.51
CA LYS A 104 -29.66 -15.90 32.44
C LYS A 104 -30.29 -15.68 31.06
N PRO A 105 -29.82 -14.69 30.27
CA PRO A 105 -30.24 -14.53 28.88
C PRO A 105 -29.85 -15.75 28.04
N LYS A 106 -30.76 -16.15 27.13
CA LYS A 106 -30.55 -17.29 26.23
C LYS A 106 -29.77 -16.90 24.96
N PHE A 107 -30.05 -15.70 24.46
CA PHE A 107 -29.53 -15.24 23.17
C PHE A 107 -28.91 -13.86 23.29
N ILE A 108 -28.09 -13.54 22.29
CA ILE A 108 -27.59 -12.20 21.97
C ILE A 108 -28.11 -11.86 20.57
N PHE A 109 -28.97 -10.86 20.47
CA PHE A 109 -29.40 -10.30 19.19
C PHE A 109 -28.51 -9.12 18.84
N LEU A 110 -27.84 -9.18 17.70
CA LEU A 110 -27.13 -8.04 17.09
C LEU A 110 -28.05 -7.52 15.99
N VAL A 111 -28.52 -6.29 16.13
CA VAL A 111 -29.51 -5.73 15.21
C VAL A 111 -29.06 -4.37 14.71
N ASP A 112 -28.96 -4.25 13.39
CA ASP A 112 -29.02 -2.96 12.70
C ASP A 112 -30.41 -2.85 12.08
N PRO A 113 -31.32 -2.02 12.67
CA PRO A 113 -32.71 -1.96 12.23
C PRO A 113 -32.87 -1.35 10.84
N VAL A 114 -31.95 -0.46 10.39
CA VAL A 114 -31.98 0.17 9.05
C VAL A 114 -30.54 0.41 8.54
N ASP A 115 -29.86 -0.64 8.08
CA ASP A 115 -28.63 -0.45 7.32
C ASP A 115 -28.94 0.26 5.99
N GLY A 116 -28.18 1.32 5.69
CA GLY A 116 -28.44 2.16 4.53
C GLY A 116 -29.51 3.24 4.75
N THR A 117 -29.62 3.81 5.94
CA THR A 117 -30.57 4.89 6.32
C THR A 117 -30.59 6.02 5.28
N SER A 118 -29.41 6.45 4.78
CA SER A 118 -29.32 7.48 3.73
C SER A 118 -30.00 7.07 2.42
N ASN A 119 -30.00 5.79 2.09
CA ASN A 119 -30.69 5.24 0.93
C ASN A 119 -32.20 5.19 1.16
N ALA A 120 -32.64 4.80 2.34
CA ALA A 120 -34.06 4.80 2.72
C ALA A 120 -34.67 6.21 2.60
N ILE A 121 -33.98 7.23 3.12
CA ILE A 121 -34.40 8.64 3.04
C ILE A 121 -34.51 9.11 1.58
N LYS A 122 -33.64 8.62 0.68
CA LYS A 122 -33.59 9.01 -0.74
C LYS A 122 -34.34 8.06 -1.67
N GLU A 123 -35.07 7.09 -1.12
CA GLU A 123 -35.79 6.06 -1.89
C GLU A 123 -34.90 5.25 -2.84
N ILE A 124 -33.60 5.08 -2.48
CA ILE A 124 -32.67 4.20 -3.20
C ILE A 124 -32.91 2.78 -2.69
N PRO A 125 -33.21 1.77 -3.55
CA PRO A 125 -33.66 0.43 -3.11
C PRO A 125 -32.53 -0.46 -2.58
N ALA A 126 -31.66 0.09 -1.75
CA ALA A 126 -30.52 -0.58 -1.14
C ALA A 126 -30.44 -0.24 0.36
N PHE A 127 -31.46 -0.59 1.11
CA PHE A 127 -31.57 -0.43 2.55
C PHE A 127 -32.37 -1.58 3.16
N GLY A 128 -32.07 -1.93 4.40
CA GLY A 128 -32.73 -3.07 5.01
C GLY A 128 -32.36 -3.28 6.48
N ILE A 129 -32.82 -4.37 7.04
CA ILE A 129 -32.52 -4.79 8.40
C ILE A 129 -31.53 -5.95 8.41
N SER A 130 -30.62 -5.94 9.38
CA SER A 130 -29.68 -7.02 9.68
C SER A 130 -29.89 -7.53 11.09
N ILE A 131 -30.07 -8.84 11.25
CA ILE A 131 -30.20 -9.50 12.55
C ILE A 131 -29.28 -10.71 12.60
N ALA A 132 -28.35 -10.72 13.56
CA ALA A 132 -27.60 -11.91 13.91
C ALA A 132 -28.02 -12.40 15.31
N VAL A 133 -28.12 -13.72 15.48
CA VAL A 133 -28.41 -14.32 16.78
C VAL A 133 -27.26 -15.20 17.19
N ALA A 134 -26.69 -14.91 18.37
CA ALA A 134 -25.59 -15.65 18.95
C ALA A 134 -25.97 -16.36 20.26
N ASN A 135 -25.24 -17.42 20.55
CA ASN A 135 -25.28 -18.04 21.88
C ASN A 135 -24.64 -17.14 22.94
N VAL A 136 -25.09 -17.21 24.16
CA VAL A 136 -24.41 -16.65 25.33
C VAL A 136 -23.38 -17.68 25.82
N PRO A 137 -22.05 -17.48 25.59
CA PRO A 137 -21.04 -18.44 26.00
C PRO A 137 -20.85 -18.44 27.52
N GLU A 138 -20.37 -19.57 28.08
CA GLU A 138 -19.98 -19.65 29.49
C GLU A 138 -18.53 -19.22 29.68
N GLY A 139 -18.24 -18.43 30.71
CA GLY A 139 -16.90 -18.09 31.16
C GLY A 139 -16.06 -17.22 30.23
N ARG A 140 -16.62 -16.70 29.13
CA ARG A 140 -15.93 -15.79 28.20
C ARG A 140 -16.87 -14.80 27.53
N VAL A 141 -16.30 -13.78 26.95
CA VAL A 141 -17.04 -12.80 26.13
C VAL A 141 -17.49 -13.44 24.81
N ALA A 142 -18.70 -13.11 24.37
CA ALA A 142 -19.23 -13.55 23.08
C ALA A 142 -18.53 -12.87 21.90
N THR A 143 -18.32 -13.62 20.84
CA THR A 143 -17.61 -13.20 19.63
C THR A 143 -18.39 -13.55 18.37
N LEU A 144 -17.95 -13.08 17.21
CA LEU A 144 -18.56 -13.42 15.91
C LEU A 144 -18.67 -14.94 15.66
N ASN A 145 -17.82 -15.75 16.28
CA ASN A 145 -17.88 -17.21 16.15
C ASN A 145 -19.05 -17.85 16.92
N ASP A 146 -19.70 -17.10 17.82
CA ASP A 146 -20.86 -17.55 18.58
C ASP A 146 -22.19 -17.30 17.86
N VAL A 147 -22.16 -16.62 16.69
CA VAL A 147 -23.34 -16.40 15.86
C VAL A 147 -23.79 -17.71 15.25
N GLU A 148 -25.06 -18.03 15.40
CA GLU A 148 -25.70 -19.28 14.95
C GLU A 148 -26.74 -19.05 13.85
N LEU A 149 -27.39 -17.88 13.83
CA LEU A 149 -28.42 -17.51 12.86
C LEU A 149 -28.14 -16.11 12.31
N GLY A 150 -28.38 -15.92 11.02
CA GLY A 150 -28.26 -14.62 10.35
C GLY A 150 -29.46 -14.37 9.44
N PHE A 151 -30.05 -13.18 9.53
CA PHE A 151 -31.19 -12.75 8.74
C PHE A 151 -30.96 -11.34 8.21
N ILE A 152 -31.18 -11.14 6.91
CA ILE A 152 -31.06 -9.83 6.26
C ILE A 152 -32.24 -9.66 5.29
N SER A 153 -32.99 -8.58 5.46
CA SER A 153 -34.08 -8.23 4.55
C SER A 153 -33.83 -6.90 3.87
N ASN A 154 -33.76 -6.88 2.55
CA ASN A 154 -33.73 -5.64 1.78
C ASN A 154 -35.17 -5.14 1.58
N PHE A 155 -35.52 -4.08 2.27
CA PHE A 155 -36.88 -3.49 2.20
C PHE A 155 -37.15 -2.77 0.86
N GLY A 156 -36.11 -2.42 0.10
CA GLY A 156 -36.25 -1.76 -1.19
C GLY A 156 -36.67 -2.70 -2.34
N ASN A 157 -36.29 -3.98 -2.27
CA ASN A 157 -36.57 -4.94 -3.36
C ASN A 157 -37.13 -6.30 -2.91
N GLY A 158 -37.32 -6.51 -1.59
CA GLY A 158 -37.89 -7.72 -1.04
C GLY A 158 -36.95 -8.94 -0.98
N ASN A 159 -35.66 -8.78 -1.25
CA ASN A 159 -34.71 -9.88 -1.07
C ASN A 159 -34.56 -10.20 0.43
N PHE A 160 -34.70 -11.47 0.77
CA PHE A 160 -34.58 -11.97 2.13
C PHE A 160 -33.53 -13.09 2.19
N PHE A 161 -32.43 -12.81 2.88
CA PHE A 161 -31.37 -13.78 3.13
C PHE A 161 -31.51 -14.36 4.52
N GLU A 162 -31.34 -15.66 4.64
CA GLU A 162 -31.24 -16.35 5.92
C GLU A 162 -30.11 -17.39 5.89
N ALA A 163 -29.45 -17.57 7.02
CA ALA A 163 -28.44 -18.59 7.20
C ALA A 163 -28.50 -19.19 8.61
N GLU A 164 -28.25 -20.49 8.68
CA GLU A 164 -28.05 -21.23 9.91
C GLU A 164 -26.70 -21.91 9.88
N LYS A 165 -25.91 -21.72 10.92
CA LYS A 165 -24.56 -22.24 11.03
C LYS A 165 -24.50 -23.74 10.82
N GLY A 166 -23.70 -24.18 9.82
CA GLY A 166 -23.53 -25.56 9.41
C GLY A 166 -24.67 -26.13 8.59
N LYS A 167 -25.61 -25.30 8.09
CA LYS A 167 -26.73 -25.78 7.27
C LYS A 167 -26.83 -25.12 5.89
N GLY A 168 -26.17 -23.98 5.69
CA GLY A 168 -26.20 -23.25 4.44
C GLY A 168 -26.89 -21.90 4.52
N CYS A 169 -27.05 -21.28 3.35
CA CYS A 169 -27.63 -19.96 3.16
C CYS A 169 -28.73 -20.00 2.08
N TRP A 170 -29.82 -19.26 2.31
CA TRP A 170 -30.95 -19.14 1.38
C TRP A 170 -31.27 -17.68 1.08
N LEU A 171 -31.66 -17.44 -0.15
CA LEU A 171 -32.26 -16.18 -0.62
C LEU A 171 -33.68 -16.47 -1.09
N ASN A 172 -34.68 -15.90 -0.42
CA ASN A 172 -36.11 -16.12 -0.74
C ASN A 172 -36.47 -17.61 -0.80
N ASN A 173 -35.96 -18.41 0.14
CA ASN A 173 -36.11 -19.87 0.25
C ASN A 173 -35.38 -20.71 -0.81
N GLU A 174 -34.55 -20.11 -1.66
CA GLU A 174 -33.67 -20.82 -2.60
C GLU A 174 -32.25 -20.82 -2.06
N GLU A 175 -31.61 -21.99 -2.02
CA GLU A 175 -30.20 -22.10 -1.61
C GLU A 175 -29.31 -21.32 -2.58
N VAL A 176 -28.37 -20.54 -2.06
CA VAL A 176 -27.49 -19.69 -2.86
C VAL A 176 -26.02 -19.98 -2.60
N HIS A 177 -25.22 -19.73 -3.64
CA HIS A 177 -23.77 -19.87 -3.60
C HIS A 177 -23.10 -18.66 -4.26
N PRO A 178 -21.87 -18.32 -3.87
CA PRO A 178 -21.09 -17.31 -4.53
C PRO A 178 -20.77 -17.66 -5.99
N SER A 179 -20.34 -16.67 -6.75
CA SER A 179 -19.86 -16.88 -8.13
C SER A 179 -18.57 -17.71 -8.17
N ASN A 180 -18.21 -18.21 -9.34
CA ASN A 180 -16.98 -18.99 -9.56
C ASN A 180 -15.85 -18.15 -10.19
N THR A 181 -15.95 -16.82 -10.21
CA THR A 181 -14.93 -15.92 -10.75
C THR A 181 -13.64 -16.03 -9.94
N VAL A 182 -12.50 -16.22 -10.64
CA VAL A 182 -11.18 -16.42 -9.99
C VAL A 182 -10.18 -15.33 -10.36
N ASN A 183 -10.39 -14.60 -11.47
CA ASN A 183 -9.45 -13.56 -11.90
C ASN A 183 -9.94 -12.18 -11.45
N ILE A 184 -9.03 -11.41 -10.87
CA ILE A 184 -9.34 -10.07 -10.36
C ILE A 184 -9.81 -9.10 -11.46
N SER A 185 -9.32 -9.28 -12.70
CA SER A 185 -9.72 -8.48 -13.87
C SER A 185 -11.16 -8.70 -14.33
N ASP A 186 -11.83 -9.75 -13.84
CA ASP A 186 -13.17 -10.12 -14.26
C ASP A 186 -14.23 -9.79 -13.21
N ILE A 187 -13.82 -9.41 -11.98
CA ILE A 187 -14.72 -9.25 -10.85
C ILE A 187 -15.60 -8.00 -10.90
N THR A 188 -16.78 -8.15 -10.32
CA THR A 188 -17.57 -7.03 -9.80
C THR A 188 -17.25 -6.87 -8.32
N LEU A 189 -16.55 -5.82 -7.98
CA LEU A 189 -16.14 -5.46 -6.62
C LEU A 189 -17.16 -4.52 -6.00
N GLY A 190 -17.70 -4.87 -4.82
CA GLY A 190 -18.48 -3.98 -3.97
C GLY A 190 -17.60 -3.31 -2.92
N GLY A 191 -18.06 -2.19 -2.32
CA GLY A 191 -17.46 -1.74 -1.09
C GLY A 191 -17.03 -0.30 -0.99
N PHE A 192 -16.29 -0.04 0.10
CA PHE A 192 -15.91 1.30 0.53
C PHE A 192 -14.39 1.40 0.71
N THR A 193 -13.81 2.42 0.12
CA THR A 193 -12.38 2.72 0.27
C THR A 193 -12.19 3.97 1.13
N LYS A 194 -11.08 4.04 1.84
CA LYS A 194 -10.66 5.26 2.52
C LYS A 194 -9.80 6.08 1.56
N SER A 195 -10.08 7.37 1.44
CA SER A 195 -9.26 8.29 0.64
C SER A 195 -7.78 8.17 1.03
N GLY A 196 -6.90 7.98 0.02
CA GLY A 196 -5.45 7.94 0.23
C GLY A 196 -4.82 6.57 0.49
N THR A 197 -5.56 5.45 0.37
CA THR A 197 -4.98 4.11 0.41
C THR A 197 -4.62 3.62 -0.99
N SER A 198 -3.32 3.61 -1.32
CA SER A 198 -2.80 3.16 -2.63
C SER A 198 -3.13 1.69 -2.95
N ALA A 199 -3.16 0.83 -1.93
CA ALA A 199 -3.52 -0.58 -2.08
C ALA A 199 -5.00 -0.76 -2.53
N ALA A 200 -5.91 0.09 -2.01
CA ALA A 200 -7.30 0.10 -2.45
C ALA A 200 -7.43 0.51 -3.92
N SER A 201 -6.68 1.53 -4.36
CA SER A 201 -6.67 1.96 -5.76
C SER A 201 -6.24 0.84 -6.69
N LYS A 202 -5.16 0.11 -6.35
CA LYS A 202 -4.71 -1.06 -7.13
C LYS A 202 -5.81 -2.11 -7.30
N LEU A 203 -6.51 -2.43 -6.22
CA LEU A 203 -7.58 -3.41 -6.27
C LEU A 203 -8.75 -2.94 -7.16
N VAL A 204 -9.14 -1.67 -7.00
CA VAL A 204 -10.23 -1.06 -7.79
C VAL A 204 -9.86 -0.97 -9.26
N ASP A 205 -8.62 -0.55 -9.59
CA ASP A 205 -8.15 -0.38 -10.97
C ASP A 205 -7.99 -1.72 -11.71
N ASN A 206 -7.72 -2.82 -10.98
CA ASN A 206 -7.64 -4.16 -11.54
C ASN A 206 -9.01 -4.84 -11.67
N ALA A 207 -10.02 -4.41 -10.91
CA ALA A 207 -11.36 -4.97 -10.99
C ALA A 207 -12.08 -4.53 -12.27
N ARG A 208 -12.86 -5.44 -12.88
CA ARG A 208 -13.67 -5.13 -14.07
C ARG A 208 -14.67 -4.00 -13.80
N ARG A 209 -15.28 -4.00 -12.63
CA ARG A 209 -16.28 -3.01 -12.20
C ARG A 209 -16.23 -2.81 -10.70
N MET A 210 -16.41 -1.57 -10.27
CA MET A 210 -16.69 -1.26 -8.87
C MET A 210 -18.13 -0.75 -8.73
N ARG A 211 -18.77 -1.15 -7.63
CA ARG A 211 -20.11 -0.69 -7.22
C ARG A 211 -20.08 -0.25 -5.77
N VAL A 212 -20.83 0.80 -5.46
CA VAL A 212 -20.99 1.31 -4.10
C VAL A 212 -22.48 1.54 -3.88
N LEU A 213 -23.14 0.64 -3.17
CA LEU A 213 -24.58 0.76 -2.90
C LEU A 213 -24.87 1.53 -1.62
N GLY A 214 -23.94 1.61 -0.68
CA GLY A 214 -24.12 2.35 0.55
C GLY A 214 -24.71 1.52 1.71
N SER A 215 -24.77 0.19 1.57
CA SER A 215 -25.22 -0.77 2.58
C SER A 215 -24.18 -1.89 2.68
N VAL A 216 -23.42 -1.93 3.76
CA VAL A 216 -22.40 -2.98 4.02
C VAL A 216 -23.04 -4.35 4.04
N VAL A 217 -24.15 -4.45 4.75
CA VAL A 217 -24.92 -5.69 4.96
C VAL A 217 -25.35 -6.30 3.62
N LEU A 218 -25.96 -5.49 2.74
CA LEU A 218 -26.46 -5.97 1.45
C LEU A 218 -25.33 -6.28 0.48
N GLU A 219 -24.27 -5.49 0.46
CA GLU A 219 -23.15 -5.71 -0.47
C GLU A 219 -22.42 -7.02 -0.16
N ILE A 220 -22.19 -7.37 1.12
CA ILE A 220 -21.64 -8.68 1.51
C ILE A 220 -22.61 -9.81 1.14
N SER A 221 -23.92 -9.64 1.38
CA SER A 221 -24.93 -10.65 1.01
C SER A 221 -25.00 -10.87 -0.51
N TYR A 222 -24.69 -9.85 -1.30
CA TYR A 222 -24.59 -9.99 -2.76
C TYR A 222 -23.37 -10.78 -3.21
N VAL A 223 -22.30 -10.83 -2.41
CA VAL A 223 -21.20 -11.78 -2.65
C VAL A 223 -21.69 -13.21 -2.39
N ALA A 224 -22.42 -13.45 -1.29
CA ALA A 224 -22.99 -14.76 -0.97
C ALA A 224 -23.91 -15.32 -2.06
N SER A 225 -24.62 -14.45 -2.79
CA SER A 225 -25.55 -14.84 -3.87
C SER A 225 -24.95 -14.72 -5.29
N GLY A 226 -23.64 -14.51 -5.44
CA GLY A 226 -22.95 -14.44 -6.73
C GLY A 226 -23.29 -13.20 -7.57
N ARG A 227 -23.98 -12.20 -7.01
CA ARG A 227 -24.27 -10.91 -7.67
C ARG A 227 -23.08 -9.98 -7.70
N TYR A 228 -22.23 -10.08 -6.68
CA TYR A 228 -20.88 -9.55 -6.60
C TYR A 228 -19.88 -10.69 -6.45
N ASP A 229 -18.63 -10.46 -6.86
CA ASP A 229 -17.58 -11.46 -6.72
C ASP A 229 -16.77 -11.22 -5.44
N ALA A 230 -16.69 -9.96 -5.01
CA ALA A 230 -15.94 -9.55 -3.84
C ALA A 230 -16.50 -8.25 -3.22
N PHE A 231 -16.13 -8.01 -1.95
CA PHE A 231 -16.43 -6.78 -1.21
C PHE A 231 -15.25 -6.37 -0.34
N ILE A 232 -15.03 -5.06 -0.20
CA ILE A 232 -14.05 -4.49 0.72
C ILE A 232 -14.65 -3.35 1.54
N ASP A 233 -14.35 -3.26 2.83
CA ASP A 233 -14.51 -2.02 3.60
C ASP A 233 -13.22 -1.71 4.38
N LEU A 234 -12.48 -0.73 3.86
CA LEU A 234 -11.21 -0.27 4.44
C LEU A 234 -11.38 0.88 5.43
N ARG A 235 -12.59 1.37 5.65
CA ARG A 235 -12.91 2.38 6.67
C ARG A 235 -13.00 1.78 8.06
N GLY A 236 -13.39 0.50 8.13
CA GLY A 236 -13.71 -0.26 9.32
C GLY A 236 -15.20 -0.34 9.58
N SER A 237 -15.80 -1.50 9.28
CA SER A 237 -17.20 -1.83 9.59
C SER A 237 -17.38 -2.13 11.06
N ARG A 238 -18.52 -1.73 11.63
CA ARG A 238 -18.94 -2.14 12.99
C ARG A 238 -19.31 -3.61 12.98
N ILE A 239 -19.14 -4.28 14.12
CA ILE A 239 -19.47 -5.71 14.23
C ILE A 239 -20.95 -5.99 14.03
N ILE A 240 -21.83 -5.07 14.43
CA ILE A 240 -23.29 -5.19 14.22
C ILE A 240 -23.65 -5.20 12.72
N ASP A 241 -22.92 -4.45 11.88
CA ASP A 241 -23.18 -4.35 10.44
C ASP A 241 -22.74 -5.63 9.70
N ILE A 242 -21.81 -6.40 10.27
CA ILE A 242 -21.22 -7.56 9.58
C ILE A 242 -21.60 -8.92 10.19
N ALA A 243 -22.16 -8.97 11.40
CA ALA A 243 -22.38 -10.22 12.10
C ALA A 243 -23.29 -11.20 11.33
N ALA A 244 -24.42 -10.73 10.80
CA ALA A 244 -25.33 -11.56 9.99
C ALA A 244 -24.74 -11.85 8.61
N SER A 245 -24.22 -10.82 7.91
CA SER A 245 -23.69 -10.97 6.55
C SER A 245 -22.43 -11.84 6.51
N LYS A 246 -21.62 -11.86 7.59
CA LYS A 246 -20.50 -12.79 7.74
C LYS A 246 -20.99 -14.24 7.74
N LEU A 247 -21.98 -14.58 8.59
CA LEU A 247 -22.52 -15.94 8.62
C LEU A 247 -23.14 -16.32 7.28
N ILE A 248 -23.93 -15.42 6.67
CA ILE A 248 -24.56 -15.62 5.37
C ILE A 248 -23.51 -15.94 4.30
N LEU A 249 -22.42 -15.18 4.24
CA LEU A 249 -21.37 -15.43 3.25
C LEU A 249 -20.61 -16.74 3.51
N GLU A 250 -20.27 -17.02 4.77
CA GLU A 250 -19.55 -18.25 5.14
C GLU A 250 -20.41 -19.50 4.86
N GLU A 251 -21.69 -19.48 5.19
CA GLU A 251 -22.62 -20.58 4.94
C GLU A 251 -22.96 -20.77 3.46
N ALA A 252 -22.88 -19.71 2.65
CA ALA A 252 -22.95 -19.81 1.19
C ALA A 252 -21.68 -20.40 0.55
N GLY A 253 -20.57 -20.49 1.29
CA GLY A 253 -19.29 -21.03 0.82
C GLY A 253 -18.28 -19.96 0.42
N GLY A 254 -18.55 -18.68 0.68
CA GLY A 254 -17.61 -17.58 0.49
C GLY A 254 -16.66 -17.40 1.69
N ILE A 255 -15.81 -16.39 1.61
CA ILE A 255 -14.75 -16.10 2.59
C ILE A 255 -14.82 -14.64 3.00
N ILE A 256 -14.67 -14.41 4.31
CA ILE A 256 -14.59 -13.08 4.89
C ILE A 256 -13.51 -13.04 5.98
N THR A 257 -12.62 -12.04 5.91
CA THR A 257 -11.48 -11.89 6.81
C THR A 257 -11.19 -10.42 7.09
N ASP A 258 -10.21 -10.17 7.95
CA ASP A 258 -9.60 -8.86 8.08
C ASP A 258 -8.62 -8.57 6.91
N LYS A 259 -7.96 -7.42 6.95
CA LYS A 259 -6.99 -7.00 5.93
C LYS A 259 -5.75 -7.89 5.82
N TYR A 260 -5.47 -8.73 6.81
CA TYR A 260 -4.31 -9.64 6.81
C TYR A 260 -4.68 -11.06 6.37
N GLY A 261 -5.96 -11.31 6.11
CA GLY A 261 -6.46 -12.64 5.78
C GLY A 261 -6.81 -13.49 7.01
N GLU A 262 -6.83 -12.89 8.21
CA GLU A 262 -7.18 -13.56 9.45
C GLU A 262 -8.71 -13.62 9.63
N LYS A 263 -9.21 -14.73 10.17
CA LYS A 263 -10.65 -14.91 10.43
C LYS A 263 -11.17 -13.89 11.42
N LEU A 264 -12.30 -13.28 11.11
CA LEU A 264 -12.98 -12.34 12.00
C LEU A 264 -13.53 -13.06 13.23
N ASN A 265 -13.03 -12.66 14.40
CA ASN A 265 -13.48 -13.17 15.69
C ASN A 265 -13.57 -12.06 16.75
N ASN A 266 -14.06 -10.90 16.34
CA ASN A 266 -14.22 -9.74 17.21
C ASN A 266 -15.30 -9.98 18.27
N LYS A 267 -15.22 -9.26 19.39
CA LYS A 267 -16.26 -9.25 20.44
C LYS A 267 -17.57 -8.70 19.87
N LEU A 268 -18.70 -9.22 20.37
CA LEU A 268 -20.02 -8.72 19.98
C LEU A 268 -20.32 -7.43 20.76
N SER A 269 -19.86 -6.29 20.23
CA SER A 269 -20.05 -4.97 20.85
C SER A 269 -20.20 -3.89 19.78
N ILE A 270 -20.94 -2.81 20.12
CA ILE A 270 -21.11 -1.63 19.25
C ILE A 270 -19.81 -0.85 19.02
N HIS A 271 -18.85 -0.98 19.92
CA HIS A 271 -17.58 -0.26 19.87
C HIS A 271 -16.51 -0.97 19.03
N GLU A 272 -16.73 -2.24 18.72
CA GLU A 272 -15.78 -3.03 17.91
C GLU A 272 -15.94 -2.74 16.42
N LYS A 273 -14.82 -2.51 15.77
CA LYS A 273 -14.73 -2.28 14.31
C LYS A 273 -13.61 -3.12 13.70
N THR A 274 -13.81 -3.52 12.47
CA THR A 274 -12.78 -4.26 11.72
C THR A 274 -12.79 -3.89 10.24
N ILE A 275 -11.63 -3.98 9.59
CA ILE A 275 -11.55 -3.94 8.13
C ILE A 275 -12.07 -5.26 7.59
N VAL A 276 -12.83 -5.20 6.51
CA VAL A 276 -13.50 -6.37 5.93
C VAL A 276 -13.03 -6.59 4.50
N ILE A 277 -12.55 -7.82 4.24
CA ILE A 277 -12.24 -8.33 2.91
C ILE A 277 -13.07 -9.60 2.71
N ALA A 278 -13.99 -9.55 1.76
CA ALA A 278 -14.87 -10.68 1.45
C ALA A 278 -14.75 -11.06 -0.03
N ALA A 279 -14.79 -12.36 -0.32
CA ALA A 279 -14.70 -12.89 -1.68
C ALA A 279 -15.51 -14.18 -1.84
N ASN A 280 -15.84 -14.48 -3.08
CA ASN A 280 -16.55 -15.67 -3.51
C ASN A 280 -15.78 -16.98 -3.27
N ASN A 281 -14.43 -16.95 -3.30
CA ASN A 281 -13.59 -18.14 -3.13
C ASN A 281 -12.17 -17.80 -2.64
N ASN A 282 -11.44 -18.83 -2.20
CA ASN A 282 -10.07 -18.72 -1.68
C ASN A 282 -9.06 -18.14 -2.67
N ILE A 283 -9.21 -18.42 -3.96
CA ILE A 283 -8.24 -18.00 -4.99
C ILE A 283 -8.32 -16.50 -5.16
N LEU A 284 -9.54 -15.98 -5.33
CA LEU A 284 -9.77 -14.54 -5.46
C LEU A 284 -9.41 -13.80 -4.16
N HIS A 285 -9.84 -14.34 -3.00
CA HIS A 285 -9.55 -13.76 -1.70
C HIS A 285 -8.03 -13.60 -1.49
N LYS A 286 -7.25 -14.63 -1.79
CA LYS A 286 -5.79 -14.56 -1.68
C LYS A 286 -5.19 -13.47 -2.57
N GLN A 287 -5.63 -13.37 -3.84
CA GLN A 287 -5.17 -12.30 -4.73
C GLN A 287 -5.48 -10.91 -4.17
N MET A 288 -6.66 -10.73 -3.58
CA MET A 288 -7.05 -9.46 -2.95
C MET A 288 -6.15 -9.14 -1.74
N ILE A 289 -5.92 -10.12 -0.86
CA ILE A 289 -5.04 -9.98 0.30
C ILE A 289 -3.60 -9.66 -0.13
N ASP A 290 -3.09 -10.35 -1.14
CA ASP A 290 -1.74 -10.12 -1.69
C ASP A 290 -1.60 -8.69 -2.23
N ILE A 291 -2.61 -8.17 -2.95
CA ILE A 291 -2.64 -6.79 -3.45
C ILE A 291 -2.75 -5.77 -2.31
N LEU A 292 -3.61 -6.02 -1.33
CA LEU A 292 -3.83 -5.11 -0.21
C LEU A 292 -2.66 -5.08 0.78
N ASN A 293 -1.93 -6.19 0.91
CA ASN A 293 -0.74 -6.32 1.76
C ASN A 293 0.58 -6.25 0.98
N ASP A 294 0.51 -6.03 -0.34
CA ASP A 294 1.71 -5.73 -1.11
C ASP A 294 2.31 -4.42 -0.60
N ASN A 295 3.17 -4.55 0.42
CA ASN A 295 3.80 -3.48 1.19
C ASN A 295 4.73 -2.57 0.36
N GLN A 296 4.62 -2.61 -0.99
CA GLN A 296 5.44 -1.79 -1.88
C GLN A 296 4.80 -0.45 -2.26
N THR A 297 3.60 -0.14 -1.75
CA THR A 297 2.97 1.16 -2.07
C THR A 297 2.58 1.93 -0.82
N ASP A 298 3.58 2.50 -0.15
CA ASP A 298 3.34 3.54 0.84
C ASP A 298 2.68 4.76 0.16
N PHE A 299 1.74 5.40 0.85
CA PHE A 299 1.22 6.68 0.38
C PHE A 299 2.35 7.68 0.23
N ILE A 300 2.57 8.14 -0.99
CA ILE A 300 3.58 9.14 -1.29
C ILE A 300 2.97 10.53 -1.05
N GLY A 301 3.05 11.04 0.17
CA GLY A 301 2.53 12.36 0.57
C GLY A 301 3.53 13.48 0.35
N LYS A 302 4.81 13.22 0.69
CA LYS A 302 5.89 14.20 0.64
C LYS A 302 6.98 13.77 -0.33
N ILE A 303 7.32 14.64 -1.26
CA ILE A 303 8.24 14.35 -2.36
C ILE A 303 9.42 15.30 -2.35
N GLY A 304 10.64 14.74 -2.34
CA GLY A 304 11.88 15.47 -2.51
C GLY A 304 12.26 15.60 -3.99
N ILE A 305 12.77 16.75 -4.42
CA ILE A 305 13.22 16.93 -5.81
C ILE A 305 14.70 17.33 -5.83
N ALA A 306 15.51 16.53 -6.51
CA ALA A 306 16.91 16.83 -6.83
C ALA A 306 17.10 16.86 -8.35
N SER A 307 17.89 17.81 -8.85
CA SER A 307 18.10 17.98 -10.28
C SER A 307 19.56 18.35 -10.59
N ARG A 308 19.97 18.09 -11.82
CA ARG A 308 21.15 18.74 -12.37
C ARG A 308 20.84 20.20 -12.65
N ILE A 309 21.83 21.08 -12.42
CA ILE A 309 21.63 22.54 -12.47
C ILE A 309 22.45 23.23 -13.59
N ASP A 310 23.26 22.49 -14.32
CA ASP A 310 24.17 22.98 -15.37
C ASP A 310 23.45 23.22 -16.71
N GLN A 311 22.16 22.89 -16.81
CA GLN A 311 21.35 23.07 -18.02
C GLN A 311 19.97 23.63 -17.67
N ASP A 312 19.41 24.45 -18.57
CA ASP A 312 18.07 25.05 -18.37
C ASP A 312 16.94 24.01 -18.46
N ARG A 313 17.07 23.00 -19.32
CA ARG A 313 16.05 21.97 -19.55
C ARG A 313 15.57 21.27 -18.27
N PRO A 314 16.43 20.67 -17.44
CA PRO A 314 16.01 20.04 -16.18
C PRO A 314 15.39 21.02 -15.21
N ILE A 315 15.84 22.27 -15.16
CA ILE A 315 15.32 23.29 -14.25
C ILE A 315 13.92 23.74 -14.67
N LEU A 316 13.71 24.03 -15.97
CA LEU A 316 12.38 24.32 -16.50
C LEU A 316 11.41 23.16 -16.26
N PHE A 317 11.85 21.93 -16.52
CA PHE A 317 11.04 20.74 -16.25
C PHE A 317 10.71 20.60 -14.75
N THR A 318 11.64 20.94 -13.85
CA THR A 318 11.38 20.95 -12.40
C THR A 318 10.29 21.91 -12.02
N ALA A 319 10.19 23.09 -12.64
CA ALA A 319 9.13 24.04 -12.36
C ALA A 319 7.74 23.45 -12.64
N GLN A 320 7.56 22.79 -13.78
CA GLN A 320 6.32 22.10 -14.15
C GLN A 320 6.02 20.92 -13.23
N LEU A 321 7.06 20.17 -12.85
CA LEU A 321 6.92 19.05 -11.95
C LEU A 321 6.43 19.48 -10.56
N VAL A 322 6.95 20.58 -10.04
CA VAL A 322 6.51 21.15 -8.75
C VAL A 322 5.05 21.56 -8.82
N ASP A 323 4.65 22.27 -9.88
CA ASP A 323 3.25 22.69 -10.08
C ASP A 323 2.31 21.47 -10.15
N PHE A 324 2.68 20.46 -10.93
CA PHE A 324 1.94 19.21 -11.03
C PHE A 324 1.75 18.52 -9.67
N LEU A 325 2.81 18.39 -8.88
CA LEU A 325 2.76 17.71 -7.58
C LEU A 325 1.91 18.47 -6.56
N LEU A 326 2.05 19.79 -6.48
CA LEU A 326 1.26 20.64 -5.59
C LEU A 326 -0.23 20.62 -5.97
N THR A 327 -0.55 20.66 -7.27
CA THR A 327 -1.93 20.55 -7.78
C THR A 327 -2.55 19.19 -7.44
N ASN A 328 -1.74 18.12 -7.37
CA ASN A 328 -2.17 16.79 -6.92
C ASN A 328 -2.11 16.61 -5.39
N GLY A 329 -2.02 17.69 -4.62
CA GLY A 329 -2.10 17.68 -3.15
C GLY A 329 -0.90 17.03 -2.47
N ARG A 330 0.30 17.09 -3.09
CA ARG A 330 1.54 16.56 -2.50
C ARG A 330 2.36 17.64 -1.84
N GLU A 331 2.98 17.35 -0.70
CA GLU A 331 4.05 18.18 -0.17
C GLU A 331 5.32 18.04 -1.01
N VAL A 332 5.97 19.16 -1.29
CA VAL A 332 7.20 19.17 -2.10
C VAL A 332 8.32 19.87 -1.34
N VAL A 333 9.50 19.24 -1.32
CA VAL A 333 10.75 19.86 -0.89
C VAL A 333 11.77 19.79 -2.03
N ILE A 334 12.55 20.84 -2.22
CA ILE A 334 13.48 20.98 -3.36
C ILE A 334 14.89 21.16 -2.84
N GLU A 335 15.87 20.44 -3.41
CA GLU A 335 17.30 20.66 -3.09
C GLU A 335 17.62 22.15 -3.18
N THR A 336 18.22 22.74 -2.14
CA THR A 336 18.45 24.20 -1.98
C THR A 336 19.04 24.84 -3.25
N ARG A 337 20.06 24.23 -3.86
CA ARG A 337 20.69 24.78 -5.07
C ARG A 337 19.77 24.71 -6.32
N VAL A 338 18.82 23.75 -6.37
CA VAL A 338 17.82 23.67 -7.44
C VAL A 338 16.75 24.74 -7.22
N ALA A 339 16.29 24.93 -5.99
CA ALA A 339 15.35 25.99 -5.63
C ALA A 339 15.91 27.39 -5.92
N GLN A 340 17.19 27.63 -5.60
CA GLN A 340 17.89 28.87 -5.96
C GLN A 340 17.91 29.08 -7.46
N LYS A 341 18.26 28.04 -8.25
CA LYS A 341 18.29 28.15 -9.70
C LYS A 341 16.92 28.39 -10.33
N LEU A 342 15.86 27.77 -9.80
CA LEU A 342 14.47 28.04 -10.18
C LEU A 342 14.07 29.50 -9.91
N GLN A 343 14.45 30.03 -8.75
CA GLN A 343 14.15 31.42 -8.38
C GLN A 343 14.93 32.42 -9.27
N GLU A 344 16.19 32.16 -9.54
CA GLU A 344 16.98 32.95 -10.50
C GLU A 344 16.35 32.96 -11.90
N LEU A 345 15.84 31.81 -12.35
CA LEU A 345 15.20 31.67 -13.66
C LEU A 345 13.86 32.44 -13.71
N LYS A 346 13.06 32.34 -12.64
CA LYS A 346 11.79 33.08 -12.47
C LYS A 346 12.00 34.59 -12.54
N GLU A 347 13.06 35.11 -11.94
CA GLU A 347 13.40 36.52 -11.90
C GLU A 347 14.14 37.01 -13.16
N ASN A 348 14.45 36.11 -14.10
CA ASN A 348 15.24 36.43 -15.28
C ASN A 348 14.38 37.16 -16.35
N PRO A 349 14.71 38.40 -16.75
CA PRO A 349 13.94 39.14 -17.76
C PRO A 349 13.95 38.50 -19.17
N LYS A 350 14.83 37.51 -19.40
CA LYS A 350 14.92 36.76 -20.66
C LYS A 350 14.27 35.37 -20.57
N LEU A 351 13.45 35.10 -19.56
CA LEU A 351 12.83 33.79 -19.32
C LEU A 351 12.10 33.25 -20.54
N ASP A 352 11.24 34.05 -21.19
CA ASP A 352 10.52 33.62 -22.39
C ASP A 352 11.45 33.22 -23.54
N LYS A 353 12.58 33.89 -23.67
CA LYS A 353 13.59 33.54 -24.69
C LYS A 353 14.28 32.22 -24.37
N ILE A 354 14.53 31.97 -23.09
CA ILE A 354 15.13 30.70 -22.63
C ILE A 354 14.14 29.56 -22.88
N ILE A 355 12.86 29.72 -22.52
CA ILE A 355 11.81 28.72 -22.76
C ILE A 355 11.70 28.40 -24.25
N LYS A 356 11.54 29.42 -25.11
CA LYS A 356 11.45 29.25 -26.57
C LYS A 356 12.68 28.56 -27.16
N LYS A 357 13.88 28.90 -26.68
CA LYS A 357 15.12 28.25 -27.08
C LYS A 357 15.13 26.76 -26.68
N THR A 358 14.70 26.44 -25.46
CA THR A 358 14.64 25.08 -24.95
C THR A 358 13.62 24.24 -25.72
N ILE A 359 12.42 24.77 -25.99
CA ILE A 359 11.39 24.10 -26.82
C ILE A 359 11.94 23.83 -28.24
N LYS A 360 12.62 24.81 -28.84
CA LYS A 360 13.23 24.61 -30.17
C LYS A 360 14.27 23.49 -30.19
N GLN A 361 15.03 23.33 -29.11
CA GLN A 361 16.07 22.30 -28.98
C GLN A 361 15.47 20.93 -28.61
N TYR A 362 14.34 20.88 -27.91
CA TYR A 362 13.64 19.69 -27.39
C TYR A 362 12.15 19.77 -27.71
N PRO A 363 11.74 19.58 -29.00
CA PRO A 363 10.36 19.73 -29.42
C PRO A 363 9.37 18.80 -28.71
N GLU A 364 9.86 17.65 -28.28
CA GLU A 364 9.08 16.65 -27.51
C GLU A 364 8.60 17.14 -26.13
N LEU A 365 9.14 18.25 -25.64
CA LEU A 365 8.74 18.89 -24.39
C LEU A 365 7.88 20.15 -24.60
N SER A 366 7.47 20.47 -25.84
CA SER A 366 6.70 21.68 -26.13
C SER A 366 5.43 21.77 -25.30
N GLU A 367 4.61 20.71 -25.29
CA GLU A 367 3.35 20.66 -24.52
C GLU A 367 3.57 20.83 -23.00
N ILE A 368 4.73 20.39 -22.49
CA ILE A 368 5.09 20.50 -21.08
C ILE A 368 5.58 21.92 -20.75
N LEU A 369 6.44 22.50 -21.59
CA LEU A 369 7.13 23.74 -21.29
C LEU A 369 6.37 25.00 -21.74
N GLU A 370 5.38 24.88 -22.62
CA GLU A 370 4.60 26.01 -23.15
C GLU A 370 3.72 26.67 -22.08
N TYR A 371 3.28 25.89 -21.08
CA TYR A 371 2.38 26.33 -20.01
C TYR A 371 3.07 26.49 -18.66
N ILE A 372 4.40 26.71 -18.63
CA ILE A 372 5.13 26.90 -17.37
C ILE A 372 4.61 28.11 -16.61
N ASN A 373 4.24 27.88 -15.37
CA ASN A 373 3.74 28.92 -14.48
C ASN A 373 4.66 29.11 -13.26
N PHE A 374 5.42 30.19 -13.25
CA PHE A 374 6.33 30.51 -12.14
C PHE A 374 5.64 31.26 -10.99
N LYS A 375 4.41 30.86 -10.57
CA LYS A 375 3.71 31.50 -9.45
C LYS A 375 4.29 31.18 -8.08
N ILE A 376 5.00 30.08 -7.97
CA ILE A 376 5.48 29.53 -6.70
C ILE A 376 6.72 30.30 -6.23
N ASP A 377 6.82 30.53 -4.91
CA ASP A 377 8.06 30.96 -4.27
C ASP A 377 8.91 29.72 -3.92
N TYR A 378 9.88 29.42 -4.76
CA TYR A 378 10.72 28.24 -4.61
C TYR A 378 11.63 28.28 -3.40
N LYS A 379 11.89 29.47 -2.81
CA LYS A 379 12.70 29.59 -1.59
C LYS A 379 12.03 28.93 -0.39
N GLN A 380 10.70 28.93 -0.33
CA GLN A 380 9.93 28.29 0.73
C GLN A 380 9.96 26.76 0.67
N LEU A 381 10.24 26.20 -0.50
CA LEU A 381 10.35 24.76 -0.72
C LEU A 381 11.79 24.23 -0.59
N ALA A 382 12.77 25.13 -0.36
CA ALA A 382 14.19 24.79 -0.31
C ALA A 382 14.52 23.97 0.94
N CYS A 383 15.24 22.84 0.76
CA CYS A 383 15.72 21.98 1.82
C CYS A 383 17.10 21.41 1.47
N ASP A 384 17.98 21.22 2.44
CA ASP A 384 19.24 20.50 2.17
C ASP A 384 18.94 19.04 1.83
N ILE A 385 19.58 18.53 0.79
CA ILE A 385 19.35 17.15 0.32
C ILE A 385 19.68 16.10 1.40
N ASN A 386 20.57 16.40 2.33
CA ASN A 386 20.90 15.54 3.48
C ASN A 386 19.76 15.48 4.51
N GLU A 387 18.89 16.48 4.50
CA GLU A 387 17.76 16.64 5.42
C GLU A 387 16.42 16.23 4.78
N PHE A 388 16.44 15.73 3.53
CA PHE A 388 15.22 15.27 2.89
C PHE A 388 14.51 14.23 3.75
N ASP A 389 13.38 14.63 4.30
CA ASP A 389 12.43 13.78 4.99
C ASP A 389 11.19 13.64 4.11
N CYS A 390 11.24 12.66 3.20
CA CYS A 390 10.24 12.46 2.15
C CYS A 390 10.01 10.97 1.90
N ASP A 391 8.81 10.65 1.42
CA ASP A 391 8.41 9.27 1.10
C ASP A 391 9.09 8.77 -0.18
N MET A 392 9.41 9.71 -1.08
CA MET A 392 10.08 9.46 -2.36
C MET A 392 10.88 10.68 -2.79
N ALA A 393 12.03 10.48 -3.42
CA ALA A 393 12.76 11.52 -4.10
C ALA A 393 12.66 11.37 -5.63
N ILE A 394 12.34 12.46 -6.33
CA ILE A 394 12.43 12.53 -7.79
C ILE A 394 13.79 13.11 -8.16
N VAL A 395 14.53 12.40 -9.01
CA VAL A 395 15.85 12.84 -9.48
C VAL A 395 15.80 13.11 -10.98
N LEU A 396 16.01 14.38 -11.36
CA LEU A 396 16.03 14.82 -12.76
C LEU A 396 17.48 14.93 -13.28
N GLY A 397 17.84 14.04 -14.20
CA GLY A 397 19.19 13.99 -14.78
C GLY A 397 19.53 12.62 -15.34
N GLY A 398 20.80 12.31 -15.46
CA GLY A 398 21.30 10.98 -15.81
C GLY A 398 21.72 10.18 -14.57
N ASP A 399 22.30 8.99 -14.82
CA ASP A 399 22.77 8.07 -13.77
C ASP A 399 23.72 8.74 -12.77
N GLY A 400 24.65 9.60 -13.23
CA GLY A 400 25.55 10.34 -12.34
C GLY A 400 24.84 11.32 -11.39
N THR A 401 23.70 11.92 -11.81
CA THR A 401 22.89 12.77 -10.93
C THR A 401 22.20 11.91 -9.85
N LEU A 402 21.71 10.74 -10.23
CA LEU A 402 21.09 9.79 -9.30
C LEU A 402 22.11 9.28 -8.28
N LEU A 403 23.32 8.88 -8.71
CA LEU A 403 24.40 8.44 -7.82
C LEU A 403 24.80 9.54 -6.82
N ARG A 404 24.85 10.81 -7.26
CA ARG A 404 25.09 11.95 -6.36
C ARG A 404 23.96 12.13 -5.34
N ALA A 405 22.72 12.08 -5.79
CA ALA A 405 21.55 12.27 -4.95
C ALA A 405 21.44 11.18 -3.86
N GLN A 406 21.50 9.90 -4.26
CA GLN A 406 21.38 8.77 -3.34
C GLN A 406 22.47 8.75 -2.24
N ARG A 407 23.66 9.24 -2.55
CA ARG A 407 24.77 9.32 -1.58
C ARG A 407 24.52 10.37 -0.50
N LYS A 408 23.80 11.44 -0.83
CA LYS A 408 23.54 12.57 0.06
C LYS A 408 22.24 12.45 0.84
N MET A 409 21.22 11.85 0.26
CA MET A 409 19.93 11.66 0.91
C MET A 409 20.00 10.67 2.09
N LYS A 410 18.98 10.68 2.93
CA LYS A 410 18.78 9.66 3.95
C LYS A 410 18.84 8.27 3.31
N PRO A 411 19.54 7.31 3.94
CA PRO A 411 19.59 5.94 3.43
C PRO A 411 18.18 5.38 3.19
N GLU A 412 18.06 4.58 2.12
CA GLU A 412 16.83 3.87 1.75
C GLU A 412 15.65 4.74 1.30
N THR A 413 15.81 6.08 1.18
CA THR A 413 14.81 6.93 0.51
C THR A 413 14.57 6.40 -0.92
N PRO A 414 13.32 6.02 -1.28
CA PRO A 414 13.00 5.53 -2.62
C PRO A 414 13.21 6.61 -3.69
N ILE A 415 13.81 6.26 -4.83
CA ILE A 415 14.17 7.22 -5.88
C ILE A 415 13.41 6.92 -7.17
N PHE A 416 12.71 7.93 -7.69
CA PHE A 416 12.13 7.94 -9.03
C PHE A 416 13.04 8.76 -9.97
N GLY A 417 13.73 8.09 -10.88
CA GLY A 417 14.69 8.71 -11.78
C GLY A 417 14.08 9.11 -13.12
N ILE A 418 14.08 10.42 -13.44
CA ILE A 418 13.66 10.95 -14.74
C ILE A 418 14.91 11.33 -15.55
N ASN A 419 15.05 10.71 -16.72
CA ASN A 419 16.17 10.96 -17.61
C ASN A 419 15.99 12.28 -18.36
N MET A 420 16.99 13.16 -18.25
CA MET A 420 17.00 14.46 -18.92
C MET A 420 18.09 14.55 -20.02
N GLY A 421 18.56 13.43 -20.51
CA GLY A 421 19.61 13.36 -21.53
C GLY A 421 19.65 12.00 -22.21
N THR A 422 20.85 11.42 -22.38
CA THR A 422 21.01 10.06 -22.89
C THR A 422 20.51 9.06 -21.86
N VAL A 423 19.66 8.12 -22.27
CA VAL A 423 19.04 7.14 -21.38
C VAL A 423 20.08 6.32 -20.63
N GLY A 424 20.04 6.40 -19.30
CA GLY A 424 20.89 5.64 -18.38
C GLY A 424 20.33 4.24 -18.06
N PHE A 425 21.05 3.48 -17.25
CA PHE A 425 20.55 2.23 -16.70
C PHE A 425 19.79 2.42 -15.37
N LEU A 426 20.11 3.46 -14.63
CA LEU A 426 19.47 3.80 -13.34
C LEU A 426 18.26 4.70 -13.54
N THR A 427 18.36 5.72 -14.41
CA THR A 427 17.27 6.61 -14.78
C THR A 427 16.49 6.04 -15.95
N GLU A 428 15.24 5.67 -15.70
CA GLU A 428 14.46 4.82 -16.59
C GLU A 428 13.48 5.59 -17.47
N ILE A 429 12.84 6.59 -16.90
CA ILE A 429 11.74 7.30 -17.54
C ILE A 429 12.30 8.47 -18.35
N GLU A 430 11.93 8.56 -19.61
CA GLU A 430 12.24 9.74 -20.44
C GLU A 430 11.35 10.92 -20.04
N ALA A 431 11.87 12.14 -20.21
CA ALA A 431 11.16 13.35 -19.81
C ALA A 431 9.74 13.48 -20.43
N LYS A 432 9.57 13.04 -21.68
CA LYS A 432 8.26 13.07 -22.37
C LYS A 432 7.18 12.19 -21.71
N ASP A 433 7.60 11.08 -21.08
CA ASP A 433 6.70 10.10 -20.44
C ASP A 433 6.59 10.31 -18.93
N ALA A 434 7.31 11.29 -18.37
CA ALA A 434 7.51 11.44 -16.93
C ALA A 434 6.21 11.70 -16.16
N PHE A 435 5.33 12.57 -16.65
CA PHE A 435 4.07 12.90 -15.97
C PHE A 435 3.09 11.73 -15.95
N LYS A 436 3.02 10.98 -17.07
CA LYS A 436 2.22 9.76 -17.13
C LYS A 436 2.73 8.69 -16.16
N ALA A 437 4.05 8.47 -16.15
CA ALA A 437 4.66 7.51 -15.24
C ALA A 437 4.53 7.94 -13.78
N LEU A 438 4.63 9.25 -13.51
CA LEU A 438 4.46 9.79 -12.15
C LEU A 438 3.01 9.67 -11.67
N ASP A 439 2.01 9.90 -12.54
CA ASP A 439 0.60 9.67 -12.21
C ASP A 439 0.36 8.21 -11.79
N GLU A 440 0.92 7.24 -12.53
CA GLU A 440 0.89 5.81 -12.14
C GLU A 440 1.55 5.59 -10.76
N VAL A 441 2.71 6.20 -10.51
CA VAL A 441 3.40 6.10 -9.22
C VAL A 441 2.56 6.69 -8.08
N LEU A 442 1.93 7.86 -8.29
CA LEU A 442 1.09 8.52 -7.30
C LEU A 442 -0.22 7.75 -7.01
N ARG A 443 -0.67 6.92 -7.95
CA ARG A 443 -1.78 5.96 -7.78
C ARG A 443 -1.33 4.66 -7.12
N GLY A 444 -0.03 4.47 -6.87
CA GLY A 444 0.51 3.26 -6.27
C GLY A 444 0.89 2.17 -7.27
N ASN A 445 0.81 2.42 -8.57
CA ASN A 445 1.18 1.46 -9.63
C ASN A 445 2.70 1.45 -9.86
N TYR A 446 3.47 1.03 -8.87
CA TYR A 446 4.91 0.92 -8.93
C TYR A 446 5.43 -0.20 -8.04
N TYR A 447 6.69 -0.57 -8.22
CA TYR A 447 7.41 -1.42 -7.27
C TYR A 447 8.76 -0.80 -6.91
N LYS A 448 9.28 -1.14 -5.72
CA LYS A 448 10.60 -0.71 -5.24
C LYS A 448 11.62 -1.75 -5.66
N GLU A 449 12.45 -1.43 -6.65
CA GLU A 449 13.56 -2.27 -7.08
C GLU A 449 14.75 -2.08 -6.14
N LYS A 450 15.09 -3.14 -5.42
CA LYS A 450 16.21 -3.15 -4.48
C LYS A 450 17.55 -3.25 -5.21
N ARG A 451 18.50 -2.39 -4.85
CA ARG A 451 19.89 -2.38 -5.33
C ARG A 451 20.86 -2.46 -4.16
N SER A 452 21.78 -3.41 -4.22
CA SER A 452 22.87 -3.55 -3.23
C SER A 452 23.91 -2.45 -3.39
N LYS A 453 24.63 -2.16 -2.28
CA LYS A 453 25.78 -1.25 -2.26
C LYS A 453 27.00 -1.97 -1.73
N LEU A 454 28.18 -1.48 -2.11
CA LEU A 454 29.46 -1.81 -1.52
C LEU A 454 29.75 -0.88 -0.33
N VAL A 455 30.23 -1.43 0.77
CA VAL A 455 30.98 -0.70 1.79
C VAL A 455 32.47 -0.89 1.50
N VAL A 456 33.21 0.20 1.48
CA VAL A 456 34.67 0.22 1.34
C VAL A 456 35.24 0.70 2.66
N SER A 457 36.10 -0.10 3.27
CA SER A 457 36.82 0.27 4.49
C SER A 457 38.32 0.40 4.19
N HIS A 458 38.87 1.53 4.53
CA HIS A 458 40.30 1.83 4.42
C HIS A 458 40.71 2.62 5.67
N GLU A 459 41.70 2.10 6.39
CA GLU A 459 42.10 2.59 7.72
C GLU A 459 40.89 2.69 8.66
N ASN A 460 40.61 3.88 9.19
CA ASN A 460 39.49 4.17 10.12
C ASN A 460 38.26 4.77 9.40
N HIS A 461 38.24 4.76 8.06
CA HIS A 461 37.18 5.39 7.29
C HIS A 461 36.35 4.34 6.55
N GLN A 462 35.06 4.62 6.43
CA GLN A 462 34.13 3.82 5.64
C GLN A 462 33.42 4.69 4.60
N TYR A 463 33.32 4.14 3.40
CA TYR A 463 32.65 4.76 2.26
C TYR A 463 31.65 3.79 1.65
N THR A 464 30.74 4.28 0.82
CA THR A 464 29.79 3.42 0.11
C THR A 464 29.78 3.74 -1.38
N ALA A 465 29.63 2.71 -2.20
CA ALA A 465 29.42 2.85 -3.64
C ALA A 465 28.20 2.02 -4.09
N MET A 466 27.41 2.57 -5.01
CA MET A 466 26.26 1.89 -5.60
C MET A 466 26.67 1.11 -6.87
N ASN A 467 27.58 1.66 -7.69
CA ASN A 467 28.08 0.99 -8.88
C ASN A 467 29.38 0.25 -8.59
N GLU A 468 30.49 0.97 -8.44
CA GLU A 468 31.80 0.37 -8.31
C GLU A 468 32.79 1.23 -7.53
N VAL A 469 33.84 0.58 -7.09
CA VAL A 469 35.08 1.22 -6.63
C VAL A 469 36.20 0.86 -7.60
N VAL A 470 36.84 1.87 -8.12
CA VAL A 470 37.97 1.73 -9.03
C VAL A 470 39.26 2.06 -8.28
N ILE A 471 40.21 1.14 -8.21
CA ILE A 471 41.54 1.36 -7.64
C ILE A 471 42.49 1.50 -8.81
N MET A 472 43.15 2.65 -8.95
CA MET A 472 44.06 2.92 -10.07
C MET A 472 45.41 3.42 -9.57
N THR A 473 46.43 3.19 -10.39
CA THR A 473 47.72 3.88 -10.18
C THR A 473 47.52 5.40 -10.32
N ASN A 474 48.16 6.17 -9.44
CA ASN A 474 48.16 7.63 -9.51
C ASN A 474 49.19 8.19 -10.51
N LYS A 475 50.00 7.31 -11.14
CA LYS A 475 51.01 7.67 -12.15
C LYS A 475 50.73 6.97 -13.49
N PRO A 476 50.37 7.70 -14.55
CA PRO A 476 50.13 7.11 -15.85
C PRO A 476 51.28 6.20 -16.34
N ALA A 477 50.96 5.14 -17.05
CA ALA A 477 51.90 4.16 -17.62
C ALA A 477 52.78 3.44 -16.55
N LYS A 478 52.34 3.36 -15.31
CA LYS A 478 53.04 2.68 -14.21
C LYS A 478 52.11 1.68 -13.52
N MET A 479 52.08 0.44 -14.03
CA MET A 479 51.23 -0.62 -13.44
C MET A 479 51.47 -0.79 -11.95
N GLN A 480 50.38 -1.04 -11.23
CA GLN A 480 50.38 -1.41 -9.83
C GLN A 480 50.43 -2.94 -9.68
N HIS A 481 50.77 -3.43 -8.51
CA HIS A 481 50.72 -4.86 -8.18
C HIS A 481 49.73 -5.08 -7.07
N PHE A 482 48.63 -5.75 -7.35
CA PHE A 482 47.52 -6.03 -6.46
C PHE A 482 47.56 -7.48 -6.00
N GLN A 483 47.34 -7.72 -4.72
CA GLN A 483 46.95 -9.01 -4.18
C GLN A 483 45.45 -8.95 -3.82
N ILE A 484 44.69 -9.91 -4.31
CA ILE A 484 43.25 -9.99 -4.10
C ILE A 484 42.96 -11.20 -3.23
N LYS A 485 42.27 -10.97 -2.11
CA LYS A 485 41.78 -12.02 -1.20
C LYS A 485 40.25 -12.02 -1.17
N VAL A 486 39.67 -13.19 -1.05
CA VAL A 486 38.24 -13.40 -0.77
C VAL A 486 38.14 -14.29 0.45
N ASP A 487 37.45 -13.83 1.51
CA ASP A 487 37.32 -14.51 2.78
C ASP A 487 38.66 -14.96 3.39
N GLY A 488 39.71 -14.13 3.17
CA GLY A 488 41.07 -14.38 3.65
C GLY A 488 41.94 -15.23 2.74
N GLU A 489 41.37 -15.91 1.74
CA GLU A 489 42.11 -16.70 0.75
C GLU A 489 42.63 -15.84 -0.41
N ILE A 490 43.90 -15.97 -0.77
CA ILE A 490 44.48 -15.27 -1.94
C ILE A 490 43.97 -15.96 -3.20
N ILE A 491 43.18 -15.23 -4.00
CA ILE A 491 42.62 -15.75 -5.25
C ILE A 491 43.47 -15.34 -6.48
N GLU A 492 44.14 -14.21 -6.44
CA GLU A 492 44.98 -13.72 -7.55
C GLU A 492 45.99 -12.68 -7.07
N GLU A 493 47.16 -12.67 -7.70
CA GLU A 493 48.13 -11.58 -7.70
C GLU A 493 48.31 -11.08 -9.11
N VAL A 494 47.98 -9.80 -9.36
CA VAL A 494 47.93 -9.25 -10.70
C VAL A 494 48.64 -7.91 -10.79
N ARG A 495 49.42 -7.73 -11.87
CA ARG A 495 49.93 -6.43 -12.28
C ARG A 495 48.96 -5.84 -13.29
N ALA A 496 48.45 -4.66 -13.00
CA ALA A 496 47.44 -4.00 -13.83
C ALA A 496 47.53 -2.47 -13.67
N ASP A 497 46.91 -1.72 -14.56
CA ASP A 497 46.77 -0.29 -14.41
C ASP A 497 45.76 0.05 -13.29
N GLY A 498 44.82 -0.85 -13.02
CA GLY A 498 43.83 -0.73 -11.95
C GLY A 498 43.08 -2.01 -11.70
N LEU A 499 42.19 -1.93 -10.73
CA LEU A 499 41.24 -2.97 -10.32
C LEU A 499 39.89 -2.36 -10.06
N ILE A 500 38.81 -2.98 -10.50
CA ILE A 500 37.42 -2.60 -10.21
C ILE A 500 36.81 -3.65 -9.29
N VAL A 501 36.15 -3.20 -8.21
CA VAL A 501 35.22 -4.01 -7.45
C VAL A 501 33.83 -3.41 -7.63
N SER A 502 32.93 -4.15 -8.26
CA SER A 502 31.62 -3.66 -8.73
C SER A 502 30.47 -4.44 -8.16
N THR A 503 29.34 -3.76 -7.95
CA THR A 503 28.03 -4.39 -7.70
C THR A 503 27.44 -4.88 -9.03
N PRO A 504 26.36 -5.70 -9.01
CA PRO A 504 25.60 -6.00 -10.22
C PRO A 504 25.05 -4.75 -10.92
N SER A 505 24.68 -3.70 -10.18
CA SER A 505 24.27 -2.41 -10.76
C SER A 505 25.38 -1.76 -11.56
N GLY A 506 26.61 -1.80 -11.06
CA GLY A 506 27.80 -1.25 -11.71
C GLY A 506 28.28 -2.06 -12.90
N SER A 507 27.78 -3.30 -13.10
CA SER A 507 28.14 -4.14 -14.24
C SER A 507 27.86 -3.48 -15.60
N THR A 508 26.94 -2.52 -15.63
CA THR A 508 26.58 -1.73 -16.82
C THR A 508 27.23 -0.34 -16.85
N ALA A 509 28.12 -0.03 -15.91
CA ALA A 509 28.86 1.21 -15.80
C ALA A 509 30.34 1.01 -16.26
N TYR A 510 31.30 1.45 -15.47
CA TYR A 510 32.72 1.36 -15.86
C TYR A 510 33.23 -0.09 -15.92
N ALA A 511 32.66 -0.98 -15.10
CA ALA A 511 32.91 -2.42 -15.15
C ALA A 511 32.72 -3.02 -16.56
N MET A 512 31.67 -2.60 -17.27
CA MET A 512 31.39 -3.03 -18.65
C MET A 512 32.51 -2.58 -19.61
N SER A 513 32.95 -1.33 -19.50
CA SER A 513 34.03 -0.77 -20.34
C SER A 513 35.37 -1.46 -20.10
N ALA A 514 35.59 -2.00 -18.90
CA ALA A 514 36.78 -2.78 -18.53
C ALA A 514 36.69 -4.27 -18.95
N GLY A 515 35.63 -4.67 -19.69
CA GLY A 515 35.45 -6.05 -20.16
C GLY A 515 34.81 -6.99 -19.12
N GLY A 516 34.17 -6.45 -18.10
CA GLY A 516 33.39 -7.22 -17.12
C GLY A 516 32.09 -7.78 -17.70
N PRO A 517 31.55 -8.84 -17.12
CA PRO A 517 30.27 -9.41 -17.52
C PRO A 517 29.09 -8.48 -17.10
N ILE A 518 28.03 -8.48 -17.90
CA ILE A 518 26.76 -7.87 -17.50
C ILE A 518 26.06 -8.81 -16.54
N VAL A 519 25.69 -8.32 -15.37
CA VAL A 519 25.06 -9.09 -14.29
C VAL A 519 23.68 -8.50 -14.00
N ASP A 520 22.66 -9.39 -13.91
CA ASP A 520 21.32 -8.97 -13.50
C ASP A 520 21.39 -8.35 -12.09
N PRO A 521 20.80 -7.18 -11.87
CA PRO A 521 20.81 -6.52 -10.57
C PRO A 521 20.23 -7.34 -9.40
N LYS A 522 19.49 -8.39 -9.70
CA LYS A 522 18.93 -9.32 -8.71
C LYS A 522 19.92 -10.37 -8.22
N VAL A 523 21.07 -10.52 -8.89
CA VAL A 523 22.09 -11.49 -8.50
C VAL A 523 22.84 -10.97 -7.28
N GLY A 524 22.95 -11.80 -6.24
CA GLY A 524 23.73 -11.52 -5.03
C GLY A 524 25.22 -11.80 -5.23
N GLY A 525 25.96 -10.87 -5.86
CA GLY A 525 27.38 -11.05 -6.10
C GLY A 525 28.12 -9.74 -6.34
N PHE A 526 29.46 -9.76 -6.21
CA PHE A 526 30.35 -8.69 -6.59
C PHE A 526 31.25 -9.12 -7.73
N ILE A 527 31.65 -8.19 -8.57
CA ILE A 527 32.48 -8.43 -9.74
C ILE A 527 33.85 -7.79 -9.48
N ILE A 528 34.92 -8.56 -9.63
CA ILE A 528 36.29 -8.09 -9.49
C ILE A 528 36.91 -8.11 -10.88
N ILE A 529 37.38 -6.96 -11.38
CA ILE A 529 37.84 -6.82 -12.80
C ILE A 529 39.18 -6.11 -12.82
N PRO A 530 40.26 -6.74 -13.31
CA PRO A 530 41.53 -6.05 -13.54
C PRO A 530 41.44 -5.16 -14.79
N ILE A 531 41.96 -3.94 -14.68
CA ILE A 531 42.04 -2.98 -15.79
C ILE A 531 43.43 -3.11 -16.47
N CYS A 532 43.46 -3.40 -17.74
CA CYS A 532 44.67 -3.57 -18.55
C CYS A 532 45.73 -4.45 -17.84
N PRO A 533 45.38 -5.70 -17.46
CA PRO A 533 46.31 -6.58 -16.76
C PRO A 533 47.49 -6.96 -17.66
N TYR A 534 48.71 -7.05 -17.09
CA TYR A 534 49.89 -7.55 -17.79
C TYR A 534 49.76 -9.02 -18.21
N LYS A 535 49.12 -9.81 -17.35
CA LYS A 535 48.90 -11.25 -17.56
C LYS A 535 47.66 -11.47 -18.43
N LEU A 536 47.84 -11.97 -19.64
CA LEU A 536 46.76 -12.22 -20.61
C LEU A 536 45.69 -13.22 -20.11
N SER A 537 46.03 -14.08 -19.15
CA SER A 537 45.11 -15.05 -18.55
C SER A 537 44.24 -14.47 -17.41
N ALA A 538 44.50 -13.25 -16.96
CA ALA A 538 43.67 -12.62 -15.93
C ALA A 538 42.23 -12.48 -16.42
N ARG A 539 41.28 -12.89 -15.61
CA ARG A 539 39.83 -12.85 -15.92
C ARG A 539 39.08 -12.16 -14.81
N PRO A 540 37.94 -11.53 -15.11
CA PRO A 540 37.00 -11.08 -14.08
C PRO A 540 36.51 -12.26 -13.24
N PHE A 541 36.36 -12.01 -11.93
CA PHE A 541 35.73 -12.94 -10.98
C PHE A 541 34.37 -12.43 -10.57
N ILE A 542 33.41 -13.32 -10.37
CA ILE A 542 32.17 -13.04 -9.64
C ILE A 542 32.22 -13.82 -8.34
N VAL A 543 32.07 -13.11 -7.22
CA VAL A 543 32.08 -13.69 -5.88
C VAL A 543 30.78 -13.39 -5.16
N SER A 544 30.44 -14.16 -4.14
CA SER A 544 29.23 -13.91 -3.34
C SER A 544 29.26 -12.50 -2.72
N ASP A 545 28.13 -11.82 -2.66
CA ASP A 545 28.01 -10.52 -1.97
C ASP A 545 28.08 -10.64 -0.45
N ASN A 546 28.07 -11.87 0.10
CA ASN A 546 28.31 -12.16 1.51
C ASN A 546 29.81 -12.28 1.85
N SER A 547 30.67 -12.36 0.84
CA SER A 547 32.12 -12.49 1.04
C SER A 547 32.78 -11.14 1.36
N GLU A 548 33.86 -11.18 2.14
CA GLU A 548 34.77 -10.06 2.31
C GLU A 548 35.85 -10.11 1.23
N ILE A 549 35.97 -9.04 0.45
CA ILE A 549 37.04 -8.87 -0.53
C ILE A 549 38.09 -7.96 0.09
N THR A 550 39.38 -8.32 0.03
CA THR A 550 40.50 -7.50 0.46
C THR A 550 41.46 -7.31 -0.71
N VAL A 551 41.78 -6.06 -0.99
CA VAL A 551 42.78 -5.68 -1.99
C VAL A 551 43.97 -5.05 -1.29
N LYS A 552 45.19 -5.62 -1.49
CA LYS A 552 46.45 -5.12 -0.92
C LYS A 552 47.38 -4.66 -2.01
N LEU A 553 48.07 -3.54 -1.80
CA LEU A 553 49.08 -3.00 -2.71
C LEU A 553 50.46 -3.59 -2.38
N LEU A 554 51.05 -4.34 -3.33
CA LEU A 554 52.31 -5.07 -3.12
C LEU A 554 53.55 -4.34 -3.60
N LYS A 555 53.45 -3.13 -4.17
CA LYS A 555 54.61 -2.45 -4.76
C LYS A 555 55.07 -1.24 -3.95
N LYS A 556 56.23 -1.38 -3.30
CA LYS A 556 56.88 -0.32 -2.52
C LYS A 556 57.11 0.96 -3.32
N GLY A 557 56.83 2.11 -2.72
CA GLY A 557 57.01 3.44 -3.31
C GLY A 557 56.00 3.79 -4.41
N LYS A 558 54.86 3.08 -4.48
CA LYS A 558 53.73 3.43 -5.33
C LYS A 558 52.48 3.57 -4.51
N THR A 559 51.73 4.61 -4.82
CA THR A 559 50.40 4.88 -4.25
C THR A 559 49.34 4.56 -5.31
N ALA A 560 48.13 4.26 -4.88
CA ALA A 560 46.97 4.12 -5.72
C ALA A 560 45.88 5.08 -5.25
N VAL A 561 45.06 5.51 -6.19
CA VAL A 561 43.83 6.27 -5.89
C VAL A 561 42.68 5.32 -6.06
N PHE A 562 41.78 5.26 -5.07
CA PHE A 562 40.51 4.53 -5.21
C PHE A 562 39.33 5.50 -5.26
N VAL A 563 38.45 5.26 -6.23
CA VAL A 563 37.36 6.18 -6.60
C VAL A 563 36.04 5.47 -6.50
N MET A 564 35.13 6.02 -5.68
CA MET A 564 33.78 5.51 -5.46
C MET A 564 32.78 6.18 -6.40
N ASP A 565 32.10 5.38 -7.24
CA ASP A 565 31.08 5.83 -8.22
C ASP A 565 31.54 7.01 -9.10
N GLY A 566 32.85 7.13 -9.38
CA GLY A 566 33.44 8.24 -10.14
C GLY A 566 33.33 9.63 -9.49
N GLN A 567 33.00 9.72 -8.18
CA GLN A 567 32.62 11.00 -7.53
C GLN A 567 33.46 11.36 -6.31
N ARG A 568 34.05 10.41 -5.64
CA ARG A 568 34.90 10.62 -4.46
C ARG A 568 36.15 9.79 -4.60
N ASN A 569 37.28 10.36 -4.30
CA ASN A 569 38.59 9.70 -4.37
C ASN A 569 39.30 9.76 -3.01
N GLU A 570 40.09 8.74 -2.73
CA GLU A 570 40.99 8.59 -1.59
C GLU A 570 42.28 7.92 -2.06
N GLU A 571 43.37 8.04 -1.32
CA GLU A 571 44.64 7.43 -1.64
C GLU A 571 44.95 6.24 -0.74
N ALA A 572 45.65 5.25 -1.27
CA ALA A 572 46.17 4.11 -0.55
C ALA A 572 47.64 3.88 -0.86
N GLU A 573 48.42 3.50 0.17
CA GLU A 573 49.86 3.31 0.08
C GLU A 573 50.25 1.81 0.02
N TYR A 574 51.54 1.58 -0.09
CA TYR A 574 52.13 0.24 -0.08
C TYR A 574 51.79 -0.52 1.22
N GLU A 575 51.40 -1.79 1.08
CA GLU A 575 50.93 -2.71 2.15
C GLU A 575 49.60 -2.38 2.78
N GLU A 576 48.96 -1.27 2.47
CA GLU A 576 47.61 -0.99 2.95
C GLU A 576 46.58 -1.91 2.31
N GLU A 577 45.56 -2.25 3.10
CA GLU A 577 44.47 -3.10 2.70
C GLU A 577 43.19 -2.29 2.53
N ILE A 578 42.56 -2.40 1.39
CA ILE A 578 41.25 -1.85 1.08
C ILE A 578 40.25 -3.02 1.17
N LYS A 579 39.26 -2.96 2.08
CA LYS A 579 38.30 -4.04 2.32
C LYS A 579 36.92 -3.66 1.78
N PHE A 580 36.26 -4.65 1.20
CA PHE A 580 34.95 -4.48 0.60
C PHE A 580 33.97 -5.50 1.17
N LYS A 581 32.79 -5.01 1.56
CA LYS A 581 31.67 -5.82 2.04
C LYS A 581 30.35 -5.30 1.49
N LYS A 582 29.32 -6.11 1.59
CA LYS A 582 27.96 -5.68 1.33
C LYS A 582 27.50 -4.66 2.38
N SER A 583 26.84 -3.61 1.93
CA SER A 583 26.18 -2.65 2.83
C SER A 583 24.91 -3.23 3.41
N ASP A 584 24.66 -2.98 4.71
CA ASP A 584 23.37 -3.30 5.35
C ASP A 584 22.23 -2.44 4.78
N LYS A 585 22.56 -1.27 4.21
CA LYS A 585 21.60 -0.34 3.62
C LYS A 585 21.59 -0.44 2.10
N ASN A 586 20.38 -0.52 1.55
CA ASN A 586 20.15 -0.65 0.11
C ASN A 586 19.74 0.68 -0.53
N VAL A 587 19.70 0.72 -1.85
CA VAL A 587 19.03 1.77 -2.63
C VAL A 587 17.77 1.18 -3.21
N TYR A 588 16.67 1.92 -3.13
CA TYR A 588 15.39 1.54 -3.72
C TYR A 588 15.08 2.45 -4.91
N LEU A 589 14.94 1.86 -6.09
CA LEU A 589 14.54 2.57 -7.29
C LEU A 589 13.05 2.30 -7.55
N ILE A 590 12.27 3.35 -7.74
CA ILE A 590 10.85 3.25 -8.12
C ILE A 590 10.75 2.91 -9.61
N ARG A 591 10.00 1.84 -9.92
CA ARG A 591 9.80 1.31 -11.27
C ARG A 591 8.32 1.14 -11.58
N THR A 592 7.93 1.47 -12.79
CA THR A 592 6.57 1.28 -13.30
C THR A 592 6.43 0.02 -14.18
N SER A 593 7.52 -0.66 -14.50
CA SER A 593 7.55 -1.90 -15.29
C SER A 593 8.66 -2.86 -14.86
N THR A 594 8.36 -4.15 -14.80
CA THR A 594 9.31 -5.23 -14.45
C THR A 594 10.21 -5.69 -15.60
N LYS A 595 9.97 -5.25 -16.84
CA LYS A 595 10.61 -5.79 -18.06
C LYS A 595 11.76 -4.94 -18.62
N TYR A 596 12.30 -4.00 -17.87
CA TYR A 596 13.17 -2.96 -18.42
C TYR A 596 14.65 -3.34 -18.57
N PHE A 597 15.25 -4.11 -17.66
CA PHE A 597 16.71 -4.32 -17.64
C PHE A 597 17.24 -4.93 -18.94
N TYR A 598 16.74 -6.08 -19.33
CA TYR A 598 17.24 -6.78 -20.54
C TYR A 598 16.91 -6.05 -21.84
N LYS A 599 15.78 -5.35 -21.90
CA LYS A 599 15.45 -4.48 -23.05
C LYS A 599 16.48 -3.38 -23.20
N LYS A 600 16.83 -2.69 -22.09
CA LYS A 600 17.86 -1.65 -22.11
C LYS A 600 19.25 -2.17 -22.46
N VAL A 601 19.63 -3.32 -21.94
CA VAL A 601 20.89 -3.96 -22.32
C VAL A 601 20.92 -4.17 -23.84
N LYS A 602 19.84 -4.73 -24.41
CA LYS A 602 19.73 -4.95 -25.86
C LYS A 602 19.80 -3.63 -26.64
N ASP A 603 19.02 -2.62 -26.24
CA ASP A 603 18.91 -1.34 -26.96
C ASP A 603 20.21 -0.51 -26.90
N LYS A 604 21.10 -0.74 -25.90
CA LYS A 604 22.38 -0.03 -25.75
C LYS A 604 23.56 -0.76 -26.31
N LEU A 605 23.49 -2.07 -26.52
CA LEU A 605 24.58 -2.86 -27.08
C LEU A 605 24.45 -3.05 -28.60
N ASN A 606 23.33 -2.69 -29.17
CA ASN A 606 23.10 -2.58 -30.60
C ASN A 606 23.26 -1.12 -31.06
#